data_2ac0f6a237391970b9224e52a6f1a678
#
_entry.id   2ac0f6a237391970b9224e52a6f1a678
#
_cell.length_a   1.000
_cell.length_b   1.000
_cell.length_c   1.000
_cell.angle_alpha   90.00
_cell.angle_beta   90.00
_cell.angle_gamma   90.00
#
_symmetry.space_group_name_H-M   'P 1'
#
loop_
_entity.id
_entity.type
_entity.pdbx_description
1 polymer ?
#
loop_
_entity_poly.entity_id
_entity_poly.type
_entity_poly.pdbx_seq_one_letter_code
_entity_poly.pdbx_strand_id
1 'polypeptide(L)'
;LRPALYALGAVLLLGQGVVYSLHDGLVLSRPDTRNLARTWMAANVPPKTKIVVEPVVPDAWASDIGRPYPGTSNGARWVKFPTSRSNVANDGSILPGGGRIVNIEDFERTLFPGLVDRYEKEGWCYVVSGSTQRGRAEAAPGEVPQAIAYYRALESRADVVFHASPYRRGAEPVTFNFDWSFDFYPLAYARPGPEMTVYRLRNGRCAPGGGA
;
A
#
# COMPACT_ATOMS: atom_id res chain seq x y z
N LEU A 1 33.08 13.31 -41.20
CA LEU A 1 33.05 12.12 -40.32
C LEU A 1 33.06 12.42 -38.83
N ARG A 2 33.97 13.35 -38.36
CA ARG A 2 34.07 13.67 -36.91
C ARG A 2 32.80 14.27 -36.27
N PRO A 3 32.09 15.27 -36.89
CA PRO A 3 30.88 15.82 -36.26
C PRO A 3 29.73 14.83 -36.16
N ALA A 4 29.61 13.92 -37.13
CA ALA A 4 28.60 12.87 -37.11
C ALA A 4 28.86 11.85 -35.99
N LEU A 5 30.13 11.52 -35.73
CA LEU A 5 30.49 10.65 -34.59
C LEU A 5 30.21 11.31 -33.23
N TYR A 6 30.46 12.60 -33.09
CA TYR A 6 30.10 13.34 -31.87
C TYR A 6 28.59 13.42 -31.67
N ALA A 7 27.84 13.68 -32.74
CA ALA A 7 26.38 13.70 -32.68
C ALA A 7 25.80 12.32 -32.30
N LEU A 8 26.33 11.25 -32.91
CA LEU A 8 25.93 9.88 -32.57
C LEU A 8 26.25 9.55 -31.11
N GLY A 9 27.45 9.89 -30.64
CA GLY A 9 27.85 9.71 -29.25
C GLY A 9 26.94 10.48 -28.27
N ALA A 10 26.61 11.72 -28.58
CA ALA A 10 25.68 12.52 -27.77
C ALA A 10 24.28 11.90 -27.73
N VAL A 11 23.74 11.43 -28.86
CA VAL A 11 22.44 10.75 -28.91
C VAL A 11 22.45 9.46 -28.09
N LEU A 12 23.50 8.67 -28.15
CA LEU A 12 23.62 7.42 -27.37
C LEU A 12 23.75 7.70 -25.86
N LEU A 13 24.47 8.73 -25.48
CA LEU A 13 24.67 9.08 -24.06
C LEU A 13 23.43 9.77 -23.44
N LEU A 14 22.77 10.66 -24.19
CA LEU A 14 21.67 11.48 -23.67
C LEU A 14 20.29 10.87 -23.97
N GLY A 15 20.19 10.05 -25.02
CA GLY A 15 18.92 9.52 -25.51
C GLY A 15 18.15 8.71 -24.44
N GLN A 16 18.87 7.90 -23.67
CA GLN A 16 18.26 7.16 -22.57
C GLN A 16 17.66 8.10 -21.52
N GLY A 17 18.41 9.12 -21.09
CA GLY A 17 17.93 10.09 -20.11
C GLY A 17 16.68 10.84 -20.59
N VAL A 18 16.65 11.22 -21.86
CA VAL A 18 15.47 11.89 -22.48
C VAL A 18 14.26 10.95 -22.47
N VAL A 19 14.40 9.69 -22.86
CA VAL A 19 13.32 8.71 -22.86
C VAL A 19 12.74 8.53 -21.45
N TYR A 20 13.60 8.34 -20.46
CA TYR A 20 13.13 8.18 -19.06
C TYR A 20 12.51 9.45 -18.51
N SER A 21 13.08 10.63 -18.77
CA SER A 21 12.49 11.90 -18.31
C SER A 21 11.11 12.16 -18.92
N LEU A 22 10.92 11.85 -20.21
CA LEU A 22 9.61 11.96 -20.86
C LEU A 22 8.63 10.94 -20.30
N HIS A 23 9.09 9.70 -20.07
CA HIS A 23 8.28 8.66 -19.46
C HIS A 23 7.83 9.04 -18.06
N ASP A 24 8.74 9.50 -17.19
CA ASP A 24 8.42 9.92 -15.83
C ASP A 24 7.44 11.09 -15.82
N GLY A 25 7.60 12.07 -16.71
CA GLY A 25 6.64 13.15 -16.90
C GLY A 25 5.24 12.65 -17.27
N LEU A 26 5.15 11.67 -18.17
CA LEU A 26 3.88 11.04 -18.55
C LEU A 26 3.26 10.21 -17.42
N VAL A 27 4.06 9.50 -16.66
CA VAL A 27 3.61 8.74 -15.49
C VAL A 27 3.07 9.68 -14.43
N LEU A 28 3.81 10.73 -14.07
CA LEU A 28 3.44 11.72 -13.05
C LEU A 28 2.22 12.56 -13.44
N SER A 29 1.90 12.69 -14.72
CA SER A 29 0.68 13.39 -15.18
C SER A 29 -0.62 12.61 -14.86
N ARG A 30 -0.51 11.37 -14.43
CA ARG A 30 -1.67 10.49 -14.16
C ARG A 30 -1.94 10.36 -12.66
N PRO A 31 -3.20 10.04 -12.28
CA PRO A 31 -3.54 9.82 -10.88
C PRO A 31 -2.71 8.68 -10.26
N ASP A 32 -2.18 8.92 -9.08
CA ASP A 32 -1.49 7.93 -8.25
C ASP A 32 -2.47 6.81 -7.82
N THR A 33 -1.99 5.57 -7.79
CA THR A 33 -2.78 4.40 -7.39
C THR A 33 -3.37 4.54 -5.98
N ARG A 34 -2.66 5.20 -5.06
CA ARG A 34 -3.12 5.49 -3.71
C ARG A 34 -4.33 6.43 -3.71
N ASN A 35 -4.34 7.42 -4.62
CA ASN A 35 -5.48 8.32 -4.80
C ASN A 35 -6.67 7.61 -5.42
N LEU A 36 -6.45 6.68 -6.34
CA LEU A 36 -7.52 5.84 -6.89
C LEU A 36 -8.15 4.97 -5.81
N ALA A 37 -7.34 4.32 -4.97
CA ALA A 37 -7.81 3.54 -3.83
C ALA A 37 -8.62 4.40 -2.85
N ARG A 38 -8.13 5.61 -2.54
CA ARG A 38 -8.86 6.55 -1.67
C ARG A 38 -10.19 6.98 -2.26
N THR A 39 -10.22 7.31 -3.54
CA THR A 39 -11.45 7.72 -4.23
C THR A 39 -12.49 6.61 -4.19
N TRP A 40 -12.07 5.36 -4.48
CA TRP A 40 -12.94 4.22 -4.39
C TRP A 40 -13.46 4.00 -2.96
N MET A 41 -12.58 4.04 -1.97
CA MET A 41 -12.97 3.88 -0.58
C MET A 41 -13.92 4.98 -0.11
N ALA A 42 -13.70 6.23 -0.52
CA ALA A 42 -14.58 7.34 -0.16
C ALA A 42 -16.00 7.17 -0.72
N ALA A 43 -16.14 6.52 -1.87
CA ALA A 43 -17.43 6.23 -2.50
C ALA A 43 -18.12 4.97 -1.93
N ASN A 44 -17.35 3.97 -1.47
CA ASN A 44 -17.88 2.65 -1.15
C ASN A 44 -17.79 2.27 0.35
N VAL A 45 -16.97 2.98 1.13
CA VAL A 45 -16.77 2.68 2.56
C VAL A 45 -17.34 3.81 3.42
N PRO A 46 -18.36 3.54 4.25
CA PRO A 46 -18.97 4.55 5.09
C PRO A 46 -17.96 5.24 6.02
N PRO A 47 -18.20 6.52 6.39
CA PRO A 47 -17.43 7.18 7.44
C PRO A 47 -17.47 6.40 8.76
N LYS A 48 -16.44 6.55 9.59
CA LYS A 48 -16.24 5.86 10.87
C LYS A 48 -16.02 4.34 10.78
N THR A 49 -16.02 3.75 9.58
CA THR A 49 -15.65 2.34 9.41
C THR A 49 -14.23 2.10 9.94
N LYS A 50 -14.06 1.02 10.67
CA LYS A 50 -12.73 0.56 11.13
C LYS A 50 -11.96 -0.05 9.97
N ILE A 51 -10.79 0.49 9.67
CA ILE A 51 -9.93 0.05 8.58
C ILE A 51 -8.49 -0.18 9.05
N VAL A 52 -7.84 -1.15 8.46
CA VAL A 52 -6.39 -1.37 8.57
C VAL A 52 -5.76 -0.78 7.32
N VAL A 53 -4.76 0.07 7.48
CA VAL A 53 -4.02 0.65 6.35
C VAL A 53 -2.54 0.40 6.60
N GLU A 54 -1.92 -0.37 5.73
CA GLU A 54 -0.48 -0.55 5.76
C GLU A 54 0.23 0.79 5.51
N PRO A 55 1.45 0.99 6.00
CA PRO A 55 2.16 2.28 5.91
C PRO A 55 2.68 2.55 4.50
N VAL A 56 1.79 2.54 3.52
CA VAL A 56 2.04 2.85 2.10
C VAL A 56 1.47 4.20 1.68
N VAL A 57 0.72 4.84 2.58
CA VAL A 57 0.04 6.12 2.35
C VAL A 57 0.31 7.08 3.51
N PRO A 58 0.34 8.39 3.26
CA PRO A 58 0.46 9.38 4.33
C PRO A 58 -0.78 9.36 5.26
N ASP A 59 -0.60 9.80 6.50
CA ASP A 59 -1.69 9.83 7.48
C ASP A 59 -2.91 10.65 7.03
N ALA A 60 -2.68 11.74 6.30
CA ALA A 60 -3.72 12.55 5.70
C ALA A 60 -4.62 11.80 4.71
N TRP A 61 -4.17 10.66 4.19
CA TRP A 61 -4.94 9.84 3.25
C TRP A 61 -6.29 9.37 3.84
N ALA A 62 -6.33 9.07 5.13
CA ALA A 62 -7.56 8.63 5.82
C ALA A 62 -8.42 9.81 6.33
N SER A 63 -7.98 11.05 6.11
CA SER A 63 -8.66 12.25 6.59
C SER A 63 -9.43 12.93 5.47
N ASP A 64 -10.58 13.54 5.79
CA ASP A 64 -11.24 14.49 4.92
C ASP A 64 -10.77 15.89 5.32
N ILE A 65 -9.98 16.53 4.46
CA ILE A 65 -9.48 17.88 4.69
C ILE A 65 -10.68 18.83 4.81
N GLY A 66 -10.77 19.55 5.94
CA GLY A 66 -11.79 20.55 6.20
C GLY A 66 -13.16 20.02 6.63
N ARG A 67 -13.33 18.72 6.84
CA ARG A 67 -14.59 18.14 7.33
C ARG A 67 -14.34 17.15 8.48
N PRO A 68 -14.30 17.62 9.74
CA PRO A 68 -14.20 16.69 10.86
C PRO A 68 -15.46 15.83 10.96
N TYR A 69 -15.28 14.51 11.07
CA TYR A 69 -16.38 13.59 11.37
C TYR A 69 -16.52 13.45 12.89
N PRO A 70 -17.72 13.64 13.47
CA PRO A 70 -17.93 13.45 14.89
C PRO A 70 -17.52 12.04 15.35
N GLY A 71 -16.73 11.96 16.43
CA GLY A 71 -16.25 10.70 16.99
C GLY A 71 -14.97 10.13 16.38
N THR A 72 -14.30 10.86 15.47
CA THR A 72 -12.95 10.56 15.02
C THR A 72 -12.00 11.69 15.42
N SER A 73 -10.81 11.34 15.91
CA SER A 73 -9.79 12.33 16.18
C SER A 73 -9.24 12.92 14.88
N ASN A 74 -8.94 14.22 14.88
CA ASN A 74 -8.23 14.90 13.79
C ASN A 74 -8.89 14.86 12.40
N GLY A 75 -10.23 14.81 12.31
CA GLY A 75 -10.94 14.84 11.03
C GLY A 75 -10.78 13.58 10.16
N ALA A 76 -10.33 12.48 10.75
CA ALA A 76 -10.22 11.22 10.03
C ALA A 76 -11.60 10.71 9.60
N ARG A 77 -11.74 10.35 8.32
CA ARG A 77 -12.97 9.78 7.78
C ARG A 77 -13.23 8.37 8.32
N TRP A 78 -12.16 7.59 8.47
CA TRP A 78 -12.18 6.21 8.95
C TRP A 78 -11.37 6.05 10.21
N VAL A 79 -11.73 5.08 11.03
CA VAL A 79 -10.94 4.70 12.21
C VAL A 79 -9.81 3.79 11.76
N LYS A 80 -8.56 4.24 11.89
CA LYS A 80 -7.37 3.48 11.48
C LYS A 80 -6.87 2.56 12.60
N PHE A 81 -6.54 1.33 12.24
CA PHE A 81 -5.71 0.47 13.09
C PHE A 81 -4.31 1.10 13.22
N PRO A 82 -3.69 1.07 14.41
CA PRO A 82 -2.39 1.71 14.64
C PRO A 82 -1.24 0.89 14.02
N THR A 83 -1.16 0.84 12.69
CA THR A 83 -0.13 0.11 11.95
C THR A 83 1.29 0.65 12.11
N SER A 84 1.43 1.92 12.54
CA SER A 84 2.74 2.50 12.89
C SER A 84 3.30 2.00 14.22
N ARG A 85 2.60 1.10 14.91
CA ARG A 85 3.05 0.51 16.17
C ARG A 85 3.03 -1.00 16.07
N SER A 86 4.13 -1.65 16.41
CA SER A 86 4.17 -3.09 16.60
C SER A 86 3.35 -3.45 17.82
N ASN A 87 2.42 -4.37 17.66
CA ASN A 87 1.72 -4.98 18.79
C ASN A 87 2.36 -6.31 19.20
N VAL A 88 3.55 -6.59 18.68
CA VAL A 88 4.25 -7.86 18.91
C VAL A 88 5.57 -7.58 19.62
N ALA A 89 5.83 -8.30 20.69
CA ALA A 89 7.14 -8.35 21.35
C ALA A 89 8.12 -9.17 20.50
N ASN A 90 9.42 -9.09 20.85
CA ASN A 90 10.47 -9.83 20.14
C ASN A 90 10.30 -11.36 20.20
N ASP A 91 9.53 -11.88 21.16
CA ASP A 91 9.17 -13.29 21.32
C ASP A 91 7.89 -13.70 20.59
N GLY A 92 7.29 -12.78 19.83
CA GLY A 92 6.03 -13.02 19.11
C GLY A 92 4.76 -12.81 19.94
N SER A 93 4.87 -12.49 21.24
CA SER A 93 3.70 -12.20 22.08
C SER A 93 3.07 -10.86 21.75
N ILE A 94 1.74 -10.76 21.94
CA ILE A 94 1.01 -9.50 21.73
C ILE A 94 1.20 -8.60 22.95
N LEU A 95 1.71 -7.39 22.69
CA LEU A 95 1.91 -6.38 23.73
C LEU A 95 0.58 -5.71 24.12
N PRO A 96 0.16 -5.76 25.38
CA PRO A 96 -0.99 -5.02 25.83
C PRO A 96 -0.71 -3.50 25.80
N GLY A 97 -1.66 -2.73 25.29
CA GLY A 97 -1.63 -1.26 25.41
C GLY A 97 -0.80 -0.49 24.40
N GLY A 98 -0.34 -1.10 23.33
CA GLY A 98 0.13 -0.33 22.18
C GLY A 98 1.59 -0.33 21.83
N GLY A 99 2.29 -1.41 21.97
CA GLY A 99 3.54 -1.75 21.31
C GLY A 99 4.58 -0.63 21.07
N ARG A 100 5.72 -1.01 20.54
CA ARG A 100 6.78 -0.09 20.12
C ARG A 100 6.44 0.58 18.78
N ILE A 101 6.96 1.78 18.57
CA ILE A 101 6.93 2.43 17.26
C ILE A 101 7.78 1.61 16.29
N VAL A 102 7.26 1.36 15.10
CA VAL A 102 7.90 0.58 14.03
C VAL A 102 8.29 1.52 12.91
N ASN A 103 9.50 1.39 12.41
CA ASN A 103 9.89 2.04 11.18
C ASN A 103 9.13 1.43 10.01
N ILE A 104 8.82 2.26 9.02
CA ILE A 104 8.16 1.84 7.79
C ILE A 104 8.96 0.74 7.06
N GLU A 105 10.27 0.76 7.21
CA GLU A 105 11.21 -0.19 6.59
C GLU A 105 11.21 -1.58 7.25
N ASP A 106 10.69 -1.67 8.48
CA ASP A 106 10.60 -2.91 9.25
C ASP A 106 9.17 -3.38 9.46
N PHE A 107 8.21 -2.76 8.77
CA PHE A 107 6.79 -3.04 8.99
C PHE A 107 6.43 -4.50 8.76
N GLU A 108 6.97 -5.12 7.72
CA GLU A 108 6.73 -6.53 7.40
C GLU A 108 7.17 -7.48 8.53
N ARG A 109 8.14 -7.09 9.35
CA ARG A 109 8.60 -7.87 10.52
C ARG A 109 7.58 -7.87 11.67
N THR A 110 6.56 -7.04 11.59
CA THR A 110 5.48 -6.96 12.60
C THR A 110 4.25 -7.76 12.22
N LEU A 111 4.23 -8.31 11.01
CA LEU A 111 3.09 -9.04 10.48
C LEU A 111 3.15 -10.52 10.90
N PHE A 112 2.00 -11.07 11.30
CA PHE A 112 1.81 -12.49 11.60
C PHE A 112 0.33 -12.87 11.42
N PRO A 113 0.00 -14.14 11.17
CA PRO A 113 -1.37 -14.58 10.84
C PRO A 113 -2.44 -14.19 11.85
N GLY A 114 -2.11 -14.23 13.15
CA GLY A 114 -3.03 -13.88 14.24
C GLY A 114 -3.51 -12.42 14.22
N LEU A 115 -2.87 -11.53 13.44
CA LEU A 115 -3.41 -10.19 13.23
C LEU A 115 -4.75 -10.21 12.48
N VAL A 116 -4.94 -11.14 11.55
CA VAL A 116 -6.21 -11.27 10.81
C VAL A 116 -7.33 -11.71 11.76
N ASP A 117 -7.04 -12.64 12.69
CA ASP A 117 -7.97 -13.03 13.77
C ASP A 117 -8.35 -11.84 14.64
N ARG A 118 -7.35 -11.05 15.01
CA ARG A 118 -7.54 -9.84 15.79
C ARG A 118 -8.40 -8.82 15.06
N TYR A 119 -8.13 -8.59 13.77
CA TYR A 119 -8.93 -7.66 12.97
C TYR A 119 -10.40 -8.05 12.98
N GLU A 120 -10.72 -9.31 12.72
CA GLU A 120 -12.11 -9.80 12.71
C GLU A 120 -12.76 -9.69 14.09
N LYS A 121 -12.05 -10.12 15.16
CA LYS A 121 -12.53 -10.06 16.55
C LYS A 121 -12.82 -8.63 16.99
N GLU A 122 -11.99 -7.68 16.63
CA GLU A 122 -12.13 -6.26 16.99
C GLU A 122 -13.08 -5.49 16.05
N GLY A 123 -13.58 -6.15 14.99
CA GLY A 123 -14.55 -5.58 14.04
C GLY A 123 -13.91 -4.63 13.02
N TRP A 124 -12.66 -4.87 12.65
CA TRP A 124 -12.03 -4.20 11.51
C TRP A 124 -12.59 -4.79 10.21
N CYS A 125 -12.88 -3.91 9.25
CA CYS A 125 -13.64 -4.28 8.07
C CYS A 125 -12.82 -4.41 6.81
N TYR A 126 -11.93 -3.49 6.60
CA TYR A 126 -11.13 -3.42 5.39
C TYR A 126 -9.65 -3.40 5.73
N VAL A 127 -8.87 -4.03 4.88
CA VAL A 127 -7.40 -3.97 4.92
C VAL A 127 -6.94 -3.36 3.60
N VAL A 128 -6.23 -2.24 3.68
CA VAL A 128 -5.61 -1.57 2.53
C VAL A 128 -4.14 -1.93 2.53
N SER A 129 -3.73 -2.72 1.55
CA SER A 129 -2.37 -3.20 1.37
C SER A 129 -1.73 -2.58 0.14
N GLY A 130 -0.42 -2.40 0.18
CA GLY A 130 0.36 -1.90 -0.94
C GLY A 130 1.56 -2.76 -1.25
N SER A 131 1.93 -2.84 -2.53
CA SER A 131 3.06 -3.64 -2.98
C SER A 131 4.41 -3.22 -2.38
N THR A 132 4.52 -2.01 -1.83
CA THR A 132 5.73 -1.58 -1.14
C THR A 132 6.06 -2.47 0.05
N GLN A 133 5.10 -2.74 0.93
CA GLN A 133 5.32 -3.57 2.12
C GLN A 133 5.24 -5.06 1.77
N ARG A 134 4.21 -5.43 1.02
CA ARG A 134 4.04 -6.81 0.57
C ARG A 134 5.18 -7.27 -0.33
N GLY A 135 5.58 -6.46 -1.31
CA GLY A 135 6.67 -6.79 -2.22
C GLY A 135 8.01 -6.94 -1.51
N ARG A 136 8.26 -6.15 -0.44
CA ARG A 136 9.45 -6.33 0.40
C ARG A 136 9.43 -7.70 1.09
N ALA A 137 8.30 -8.10 1.66
CA ALA A 137 8.16 -9.41 2.28
C ALA A 137 8.34 -10.55 1.26
N GLU A 138 7.75 -10.41 0.06
CA GLU A 138 7.84 -11.39 -1.02
C GLU A 138 9.24 -11.47 -1.66
N ALA A 139 10.02 -10.37 -1.61
CA ALA A 139 11.40 -10.36 -2.08
C ALA A 139 12.37 -11.11 -1.16
N ALA A 140 12.06 -11.21 0.13
CA ALA A 140 12.88 -11.90 1.12
C ALA A 140 12.04 -12.83 2.03
N PRO A 141 11.31 -13.81 1.47
CA PRO A 141 10.33 -14.59 2.23
C PRO A 141 10.92 -15.41 3.36
N GLY A 142 12.19 -15.82 3.23
CA GLY A 142 12.92 -16.54 4.26
C GLY A 142 13.26 -15.71 5.51
N GLU A 143 13.36 -14.38 5.34
CA GLU A 143 13.65 -13.47 6.45
C GLU A 143 12.39 -13.09 7.24
N VAL A 144 11.22 -13.12 6.58
CA VAL A 144 9.95 -12.69 7.17
C VAL A 144 8.82 -13.70 6.91
N PRO A 145 9.00 -14.99 7.28
CA PRO A 145 8.03 -16.04 6.99
C PRO A 145 6.65 -15.76 7.61
N GLN A 146 6.60 -15.06 8.74
CA GLN A 146 5.35 -14.66 9.39
C GLN A 146 4.56 -13.65 8.57
N ALA A 147 5.22 -12.71 7.89
CA ALA A 147 4.56 -11.78 6.99
C ALA A 147 3.96 -12.50 5.78
N ILE A 148 4.68 -13.47 5.21
CA ILE A 148 4.13 -14.29 4.12
C ILE A 148 2.90 -15.08 4.59
N ALA A 149 2.97 -15.66 5.79
CA ALA A 149 1.83 -16.36 6.38
C ALA A 149 0.64 -15.42 6.66
N TYR A 150 0.91 -14.17 7.08
CA TYR A 150 -0.12 -13.13 7.24
C TYR A 150 -0.83 -12.82 5.92
N TYR A 151 -0.10 -12.55 4.83
CA TYR A 151 -0.74 -12.25 3.54
C TYR A 151 -1.56 -13.42 3.02
N ARG A 152 -1.09 -14.66 3.19
CA ARG A 152 -1.87 -15.87 2.86
C ARG A 152 -3.14 -15.99 3.71
N ALA A 153 -3.05 -15.72 5.00
CA ALA A 153 -4.21 -15.71 5.90
C ALA A 153 -5.22 -14.62 5.49
N LEU A 154 -4.74 -13.42 5.15
CA LEU A 154 -5.57 -12.33 4.67
C LEU A 154 -6.31 -12.71 3.38
N GLU A 155 -5.62 -13.23 2.38
CA GLU A 155 -6.20 -13.67 1.11
C GLU A 155 -7.23 -14.79 1.29
N SER A 156 -6.98 -15.74 2.21
CA SER A 156 -7.92 -16.84 2.48
C SER A 156 -9.19 -16.38 3.18
N ARG A 157 -9.20 -15.23 3.87
CA ARG A 157 -10.28 -14.76 4.76
C ARG A 157 -10.94 -13.46 4.30
N ALA A 158 -10.47 -12.88 3.20
CA ALA A 158 -10.99 -11.63 2.68
C ALA A 158 -11.31 -11.74 1.19
N ASP A 159 -12.17 -10.84 0.71
CA ASP A 159 -12.44 -10.64 -0.70
C ASP A 159 -11.71 -9.39 -1.18
N VAL A 160 -11.05 -9.46 -2.33
CA VAL A 160 -10.53 -8.28 -3.01
C VAL A 160 -11.70 -7.50 -3.57
N VAL A 161 -11.92 -6.29 -3.04
CA VAL A 161 -13.03 -5.42 -3.45
C VAL A 161 -12.58 -4.24 -4.32
N PHE A 162 -11.30 -3.95 -4.29
CA PHE A 162 -10.68 -2.95 -5.18
C PHE A 162 -9.21 -3.30 -5.42
N HIS A 163 -8.76 -3.02 -6.64
CA HIS A 163 -7.37 -3.17 -7.01
C HIS A 163 -6.97 -2.07 -8.00
N ALA A 164 -5.81 -1.45 -7.78
CA ALA A 164 -5.21 -0.49 -8.69
C ALA A 164 -3.74 -0.82 -8.90
N SER A 165 -3.36 -0.99 -10.14
CA SER A 165 -2.00 -1.31 -10.56
C SER A 165 -1.31 -0.10 -11.21
N PRO A 166 -0.02 0.12 -10.93
CA PRO A 166 0.78 1.11 -11.64
C PRO A 166 1.14 0.68 -13.06
N TYR A 167 1.05 -0.60 -13.36
CA TYR A 167 1.52 -1.19 -14.61
C TYR A 167 0.66 -0.83 -15.82
N ARG A 168 1.27 -0.81 -16.99
CA ARG A 168 0.55 -0.83 -18.27
C ARG A 168 -0.17 -2.17 -18.42
N ARG A 169 -1.30 -2.14 -19.10
CA ARG A 169 -2.06 -3.36 -19.37
C ARG A 169 -1.19 -4.38 -20.13
N GLY A 170 -1.04 -5.57 -19.58
CA GLY A 170 -0.24 -6.65 -20.15
C GLY A 170 1.28 -6.52 -19.96
N ALA A 171 1.73 -5.52 -19.19
CA ALA A 171 3.14 -5.46 -18.80
C ALA A 171 3.41 -6.45 -17.67
N GLU A 172 4.57 -7.13 -17.77
CA GLU A 172 5.05 -7.99 -16.69
C GLU A 172 5.47 -7.14 -15.47
N PRO A 173 5.19 -7.61 -14.25
CA PRO A 173 5.68 -6.98 -13.04
C PRO A 173 7.21 -6.94 -13.03
N VAL A 174 7.76 -5.80 -12.64
CA VAL A 174 9.20 -5.66 -12.43
C VAL A 174 9.59 -6.22 -11.06
N THR A 175 10.83 -6.66 -10.94
CA THR A 175 11.38 -7.09 -9.65
C THR A 175 11.20 -5.97 -8.63
N PHE A 176 10.79 -6.33 -7.41
CA PHE A 176 10.61 -5.36 -6.34
C PHE A 176 11.89 -4.55 -6.12
N ASN A 177 11.72 -3.24 -6.10
CA ASN A 177 12.74 -2.29 -5.69
C ASN A 177 12.05 -1.13 -4.97
N PHE A 178 12.51 -0.83 -3.75
CA PHE A 178 11.92 0.20 -2.92
C PHE A 178 11.97 1.59 -3.57
N ASP A 179 13.08 1.92 -4.21
CA ASP A 179 13.30 3.22 -4.85
C ASP A 179 12.29 3.51 -5.97
N TRP A 180 11.87 2.51 -6.70
CA TRP A 180 10.87 2.68 -7.76
C TRP A 180 9.50 3.15 -7.28
N SER A 181 9.24 3.02 -6.01
CA SER A 181 7.97 3.50 -5.43
C SER A 181 7.97 5.01 -5.18
N PHE A 182 9.13 5.66 -5.22
CA PHE A 182 9.30 7.05 -4.80
C PHE A 182 9.99 7.93 -5.84
N ASP A 183 11.10 7.48 -6.42
CA ASP A 183 12.01 8.34 -7.17
C ASP A 183 12.12 7.97 -8.66
N PHE A 184 11.77 6.76 -9.03
CA PHE A 184 11.97 6.25 -10.38
C PHE A 184 10.81 5.35 -10.81
N TYR A 185 10.34 5.54 -12.05
CA TYR A 185 9.24 4.75 -12.61
C TYR A 185 9.73 3.86 -13.75
N PRO A 186 9.67 2.52 -13.58
CA PRO A 186 9.98 1.59 -14.67
C PRO A 186 9.16 1.87 -15.93
N LEU A 187 9.72 1.61 -17.10
CA LEU A 187 8.99 1.78 -18.36
C LEU A 187 7.70 0.96 -18.44
N ALA A 188 7.56 -0.07 -17.61
CA ALA A 188 6.35 -0.85 -17.45
C ALA A 188 5.20 -0.08 -16.75
N TYR A 189 5.51 1.02 -16.06
CA TYR A 189 4.49 1.79 -15.33
C TYR A 189 3.68 2.68 -16.27
N ALA A 190 2.39 2.78 -15.96
CA ALA A 190 1.45 3.69 -16.60
C ALA A 190 1.09 4.88 -15.72
N ARG A 191 1.29 4.78 -14.40
CA ARG A 191 0.94 5.81 -13.40
C ARG A 191 1.82 5.67 -12.16
N PRO A 192 1.91 6.70 -11.30
CA PRO A 192 2.68 6.63 -10.07
C PRO A 192 1.98 5.81 -8.99
N GLY A 193 2.75 5.44 -7.97
CA GLY A 193 2.29 4.73 -6.79
C GLY A 193 2.53 3.23 -6.84
N PRO A 194 2.43 2.55 -5.70
CA PRO A 194 2.51 1.10 -5.59
C PRO A 194 1.24 0.43 -6.11
N GLU A 195 1.28 -0.87 -6.34
CA GLU A 195 0.06 -1.64 -6.50
C GLU A 195 -0.76 -1.59 -5.20
N MET A 196 -2.02 -1.20 -5.30
CA MET A 196 -2.91 -1.04 -4.15
C MET A 196 -4.04 -2.06 -4.20
N THR A 197 -4.23 -2.78 -3.10
CA THR A 197 -5.33 -3.75 -2.95
C THR A 197 -6.14 -3.42 -1.71
N VAL A 198 -7.46 -3.36 -1.86
CA VAL A 198 -8.39 -3.24 -0.74
C VAL A 198 -9.09 -4.58 -0.56
N TYR A 199 -8.89 -5.16 0.60
CA TYR A 199 -9.53 -6.39 1.05
C TYR A 199 -10.71 -6.08 1.97
N ARG A 200 -11.81 -6.82 1.83
CA ARG A 200 -12.93 -6.83 2.78
C ARG A 200 -12.93 -8.16 3.54
N LEU A 201 -12.79 -8.11 4.84
CA LEU A 201 -12.81 -9.29 5.70
C LEU A 201 -14.21 -9.93 5.70
N ARG A 202 -14.30 -11.23 5.42
CA ARG A 202 -15.59 -11.97 5.32
C ARG A 202 -16.29 -12.14 6.65
N ASN A 203 -15.51 -12.36 7.71
CA ASN A 203 -16.03 -12.58 9.07
C ASN A 203 -16.00 -11.32 9.94
N GLY A 204 -15.60 -10.18 9.37
CA GLY A 204 -15.68 -8.89 10.06
C GLY A 204 -17.14 -8.46 10.27
N ARG A 205 -17.37 -7.52 11.20
CA ARG A 205 -18.71 -6.93 11.41
C ARG A 205 -19.18 -6.02 10.27
N CYS A 206 -18.57 -6.17 9.11
CA CYS A 206 -18.85 -5.45 7.88
C CYS A 206 -19.80 -6.18 6.95
N ALA A 207 -20.43 -7.25 7.40
CA ALA A 207 -21.48 -7.89 6.59
C ALA A 207 -22.57 -6.85 6.24
N PRO A 208 -23.15 -6.90 5.03
CA PRO A 208 -24.28 -6.05 4.69
C PRO A 208 -25.37 -6.21 5.75
N GLY A 209 -25.63 -5.18 6.56
CA GLY A 209 -26.60 -5.23 7.66
C GLY A 209 -26.00 -5.13 9.08
N GLY A 210 -24.69 -5.16 9.27
CA GLY A 210 -24.04 -4.99 10.57
C GLY A 210 -23.80 -3.54 10.94
N GLY A 211 -24.74 -2.63 10.69
CA GLY A 211 -24.77 -1.29 11.21
C GLY A 211 -25.54 -1.31 12.52
N ALA A 212 -24.87 -1.07 13.63
CA ALA A 212 -25.46 -0.58 14.86
C ALA A 212 -24.75 0.71 15.25
#